data_1dfb0b6217e5258206473b4239b54ed1
#
_entry.id   1dfb0b6217e5258206473b4239b54ed1
#
_cell.length_a   1.000
_cell.length_b   1.000
_cell.length_c   1.000
_cell.angle_alpha   90.00
_cell.angle_beta   90.00
_cell.angle_gamma   90.00
#
_symmetry.space_group_name_H-M   'P 1'
#
loop_
_entity.id
_entity.type
_entity.pdbx_description
1 polymer ?
#
loop_
_entity_poly.entity_id
_entity_poly.type
_entity_poly.pdbx_seq_one_letter_code
_entity_poly.pdbx_strand_id
1 'polypeptide(L)'
;MRKEYVMGNGAIALGALAAGLNLVAGYPGTPSSEILETVAKYPHDGVHVEWSVNEKAAMEVAASASYSGARTLVTMKQVGLNVASDPLMSLAYVGIKGGMVIVSADDPGPISSQTEQDTRMFADFCRIPVFDPSTPEEAYQMIQDAFDYSEKYKTPVLFRPTTRVCHAYASIEVKDEWKAKEYEGFVKDSKKWVIFPRLSFANHAMIEKRNVEIGDDFGDYSMNTVEGSGSKAVFASVSYTHLRAHETSQDL
;
A
#
# COMPACT_ATOMS: atom_id res chain seq x y z
N MET A 1 -13.02 -16.17 -13.39
CA MET A 1 -12.81 -14.71 -13.59
C MET A 1 -14.10 -14.13 -14.15
N ARG A 2 -14.57 -13.04 -13.57
CA ARG A 2 -15.73 -12.27 -14.07
C ARG A 2 -15.30 -10.84 -14.36
N LYS A 3 -16.01 -10.19 -15.29
CA LYS A 3 -15.79 -8.76 -15.55
C LYS A 3 -16.69 -7.95 -14.62
N GLU A 4 -16.09 -6.96 -13.97
CA GLU A 4 -16.83 -5.99 -13.16
C GLU A 4 -16.47 -4.56 -13.59
N TYR A 5 -17.48 -3.70 -13.65
CA TYR A 5 -17.29 -2.27 -13.86
C TYR A 5 -17.22 -1.60 -12.49
N VAL A 6 -16.02 -1.24 -12.09
CA VAL A 6 -15.74 -0.77 -10.73
C VAL A 6 -14.92 0.53 -10.72
N MET A 7 -15.06 1.27 -9.65
CA MET A 7 -14.21 2.39 -9.32
C MET A 7 -12.84 1.90 -8.84
N GLY A 8 -11.78 2.69 -8.98
CA GLY A 8 -10.43 2.31 -8.54
C GLY A 8 -10.35 1.90 -7.08
N ASN A 9 -11.06 2.58 -6.17
CA ASN A 9 -11.18 2.14 -4.77
C ASN A 9 -11.80 0.73 -4.66
N GLY A 10 -12.80 0.44 -5.51
CA GLY A 10 -13.37 -0.91 -5.61
C GLY A 10 -12.38 -1.93 -6.13
N ALA A 11 -11.57 -1.56 -7.13
CA ALA A 11 -10.52 -2.43 -7.66
C ALA A 11 -9.47 -2.78 -6.60
N ILE A 12 -9.03 -1.81 -5.80
CA ILE A 12 -8.11 -2.02 -4.65
C ILE A 12 -8.74 -2.98 -3.64
N ALA A 13 -10.00 -2.76 -3.26
CA ALA A 13 -10.71 -3.61 -2.31
C ALA A 13 -10.84 -5.05 -2.78
N LEU A 14 -11.27 -5.25 -4.04
CA LEU A 14 -11.41 -6.58 -4.65
C LEU A 14 -10.06 -7.28 -4.83
N GLY A 15 -9.02 -6.53 -5.19
CA GLY A 15 -7.66 -7.06 -5.26
C GLY A 15 -7.14 -7.50 -3.89
N ALA A 16 -7.42 -6.74 -2.82
CA ALA A 16 -7.05 -7.13 -1.46
C ALA A 16 -7.80 -8.40 -1.00
N LEU A 17 -9.10 -8.51 -1.28
CA LEU A 17 -9.87 -9.73 -1.03
C LEU A 17 -9.31 -10.92 -1.81
N ALA A 18 -9.01 -10.71 -3.10
CA ALA A 18 -8.42 -11.73 -3.98
C ALA A 18 -7.03 -12.20 -3.52
N ALA A 19 -6.31 -11.34 -2.77
CA ALA A 19 -5.04 -11.65 -2.12
C ALA A 19 -5.19 -12.41 -0.79
N GLY A 20 -6.42 -12.64 -0.32
CA GLY A 20 -6.67 -13.34 0.94
C GLY A 20 -6.56 -12.45 2.18
N LEU A 21 -7.09 -11.24 2.09
CA LEU A 21 -7.18 -10.28 3.19
C LEU A 21 -7.81 -10.91 4.44
N ASN A 22 -7.26 -10.60 5.62
CA ASN A 22 -7.80 -11.01 6.92
C ASN A 22 -8.36 -9.85 7.73
N LEU A 23 -7.80 -8.65 7.55
CA LEU A 23 -8.24 -7.47 8.29
C LEU A 23 -8.07 -6.21 7.45
N VAL A 24 -9.10 -5.37 7.44
CA VAL A 24 -9.00 -3.99 6.98
C VAL A 24 -9.40 -3.03 8.09
N ALA A 25 -8.55 -2.07 8.38
CA ALA A 25 -8.82 -0.98 9.32
C ALA A 25 -8.55 0.35 8.62
N GLY A 26 -9.28 1.39 9.00
CA GLY A 26 -9.10 2.69 8.39
C GLY A 26 -9.73 3.82 9.19
N TYR A 27 -9.48 5.04 8.74
CA TYR A 27 -10.20 6.23 9.20
C TYR A 27 -10.81 6.94 8.00
N PRO A 28 -12.07 7.38 8.08
CA PRO A 28 -12.77 7.97 6.94
C PRO A 28 -12.05 9.21 6.40
N GLY A 29 -11.87 9.26 5.09
CA GLY A 29 -11.26 10.41 4.40
C GLY A 29 -11.26 10.21 2.89
N THR A 30 -11.78 11.21 2.15
CA THR A 30 -11.70 11.23 0.69
C THR A 30 -10.24 11.46 0.26
N PRO A 31 -9.68 10.64 -0.68
CA PRO A 31 -10.38 9.75 -1.61
C PRO A 31 -10.34 8.25 -1.25
N SER A 32 -10.09 7.83 -0.02
CA SER A 32 -9.83 6.41 0.33
C SER A 32 -11.00 5.66 0.99
N SER A 33 -12.04 6.34 1.44
CA SER A 33 -13.11 5.73 2.27
C SER A 33 -13.79 4.54 1.60
N GLU A 34 -14.04 4.62 0.30
CA GLU A 34 -14.78 3.60 -0.45
C GLU A 34 -14.02 2.26 -0.56
N ILE A 35 -12.72 2.22 -0.27
CA ILE A 35 -11.97 0.96 -0.23
C ILE A 35 -12.52 0.07 0.88
N LEU A 36 -12.53 0.56 2.11
CA LEU A 36 -13.06 -0.19 3.26
C LEU A 36 -14.55 -0.46 3.12
N GLU A 37 -15.33 0.52 2.66
CA GLU A 37 -16.77 0.36 2.40
C GLU A 37 -17.05 -0.73 1.36
N THR A 38 -16.19 -0.85 0.34
CA THR A 38 -16.32 -1.90 -0.67
C THR A 38 -16.02 -3.26 -0.07
N VAL A 39 -14.94 -3.42 0.72
CA VAL A 39 -14.68 -4.68 1.44
C VAL A 39 -15.90 -5.10 2.27
N ALA A 40 -16.53 -4.15 2.98
CA ALA A 40 -17.70 -4.41 3.81
C ALA A 40 -18.95 -4.83 3.01
N LYS A 41 -19.06 -4.43 1.74
CA LYS A 41 -20.22 -4.75 0.87
C LYS A 41 -20.12 -6.11 0.19
N TYR A 42 -18.90 -6.60 -0.06
CA TYR A 42 -18.69 -7.89 -0.71
C TYR A 42 -18.66 -9.02 0.33
N PRO A 43 -18.88 -10.29 -0.09
CA PRO A 43 -18.67 -11.42 0.80
C PRO A 43 -17.24 -11.40 1.36
N HIS A 44 -17.13 -11.37 2.69
CA HIS A 44 -15.85 -11.19 3.38
C HIS A 44 -15.72 -12.12 4.59
N ASP A 45 -16.20 -13.35 4.47
CA ASP A 45 -16.11 -14.35 5.54
C ASP A 45 -14.66 -14.53 6.02
N GLY A 46 -14.46 -14.38 7.32
CA GLY A 46 -13.12 -14.44 7.94
C GLY A 46 -12.28 -13.17 7.80
N VAL A 47 -12.84 -12.07 7.28
CA VAL A 47 -12.18 -10.76 7.22
C VAL A 47 -12.79 -9.84 8.27
N HIS A 48 -11.93 -9.29 9.15
CA HIS A 48 -12.33 -8.24 10.08
C HIS A 48 -12.32 -6.89 9.37
N VAL A 49 -13.41 -6.13 9.51
CA VAL A 49 -13.59 -4.80 8.89
C VAL A 49 -13.95 -3.79 9.95
N GLU A 50 -13.15 -2.74 10.12
CA GLU A 50 -13.44 -1.71 11.12
C GLU A 50 -13.05 -0.29 10.68
N TRP A 51 -13.87 0.67 11.10
CA TRP A 51 -13.45 2.07 11.20
C TRP A 51 -12.85 2.30 12.59
N SER A 52 -11.58 2.68 12.62
CA SER A 52 -10.88 3.03 13.86
C SER A 52 -11.13 4.49 14.24
N VAL A 53 -10.79 4.86 15.47
CA VAL A 53 -11.00 6.23 15.99
C VAL A 53 -10.08 7.29 15.37
N ASN A 54 -8.95 6.85 14.78
CA ASN A 54 -8.03 7.65 13.97
C ASN A 54 -7.05 6.72 13.22
N GLU A 55 -6.21 7.29 12.36
CA GLU A 55 -5.27 6.54 11.50
C GLU A 55 -4.17 5.84 12.31
N LYS A 56 -3.73 6.43 13.43
CA LYS A 56 -2.77 5.78 14.33
C LYS A 56 -3.34 4.49 14.89
N ALA A 57 -4.56 4.52 15.41
CA ALA A 57 -5.24 3.34 15.94
C ALA A 57 -5.45 2.27 14.85
N ALA A 58 -5.87 2.67 13.64
CA ALA A 58 -6.01 1.78 12.49
C ALA A 58 -4.69 1.06 12.16
N MET A 59 -3.58 1.80 12.16
CA MET A 59 -2.25 1.27 11.91
C MET A 59 -1.83 0.26 12.98
N GLU A 60 -2.06 0.57 14.25
CA GLU A 60 -1.69 -0.29 15.38
C GLU A 60 -2.52 -1.60 15.41
N VAL A 61 -3.81 -1.51 15.10
CA VAL A 61 -4.70 -2.68 14.96
C VAL A 61 -4.19 -3.60 13.85
N ALA A 62 -3.94 -3.05 12.67
CA ALA A 62 -3.44 -3.82 11.53
C ALA A 62 -2.04 -4.41 11.79
N ALA A 63 -1.13 -3.65 12.41
CA ALA A 63 0.20 -4.13 12.78
C ALA A 63 0.13 -5.32 13.73
N SER A 64 -0.73 -5.27 14.74
CA SER A 64 -0.89 -6.37 15.72
C SER A 64 -1.40 -7.65 15.04
N ALA A 65 -2.33 -7.54 14.12
CA ALA A 65 -2.82 -8.67 13.32
C ALA A 65 -1.73 -9.21 12.37
N SER A 66 -0.96 -8.31 11.73
CA SER A 66 0.18 -8.70 10.90
C SER A 66 1.27 -9.45 11.68
N TYR A 67 1.54 -9.08 12.93
CA TYR A 67 2.45 -9.84 13.82
C TYR A 67 1.97 -11.26 14.08
N SER A 68 0.67 -11.49 14.00
CA SER A 68 0.06 -12.82 14.10
C SER A 68 0.11 -13.62 12.80
N GLY A 69 0.54 -13.02 11.69
CA GLY A 69 0.63 -13.64 10.36
C GLY A 69 -0.55 -13.33 9.43
N ALA A 70 -1.52 -12.52 9.86
CA ALA A 70 -2.65 -12.11 9.05
C ALA A 70 -2.23 -11.11 7.95
N ARG A 71 -2.87 -11.19 6.76
CA ARG A 71 -2.78 -10.14 5.74
C ARG A 71 -3.68 -8.97 6.13
N THR A 72 -3.08 -7.78 6.23
CA THR A 72 -3.77 -6.60 6.75
C THR A 72 -3.68 -5.41 5.79
N LEU A 73 -4.78 -4.70 5.67
CA LEU A 73 -4.90 -3.47 4.88
C LEU A 73 -5.23 -2.31 5.80
N VAL A 74 -4.51 -1.20 5.66
CA VAL A 74 -4.85 0.06 6.32
C VAL A 74 -5.21 1.08 5.26
N THR A 75 -6.29 1.83 5.45
CA THR A 75 -6.74 2.83 4.49
C THR A 75 -6.85 4.21 5.10
N MET A 76 -6.25 5.19 4.44
CA MET A 76 -6.28 6.59 4.83
C MET A 76 -5.99 7.52 3.65
N LYS A 77 -6.32 8.79 3.79
CA LYS A 77 -5.83 9.83 2.89
C LYS A 77 -4.42 10.31 3.30
N GLN A 78 -3.74 11.06 2.43
CA GLN A 78 -2.34 11.46 2.66
C GLN A 78 -2.09 12.17 4.00
N VAL A 79 -3.00 13.05 4.45
CA VAL A 79 -2.83 13.74 5.74
C VAL A 79 -2.98 12.80 6.94
N GLY A 80 -3.69 11.68 6.78
CA GLY A 80 -3.81 10.63 7.79
C GLY A 80 -2.49 9.90 8.02
N LEU A 81 -1.63 9.82 7.00
CA LEU A 81 -0.29 9.23 7.15
C LEU A 81 0.56 10.01 8.15
N ASN A 82 0.36 11.33 8.29
CA ASN A 82 1.03 12.14 9.30
C ASN A 82 0.65 11.69 10.72
N VAL A 83 -0.61 11.32 10.94
CA VAL A 83 -1.11 10.79 12.23
C VAL A 83 -0.58 9.38 12.47
N ALA A 84 -0.52 8.54 11.45
CA ALA A 84 -0.03 7.18 11.51
C ALA A 84 1.50 7.04 11.44
N SER A 85 2.24 8.16 11.33
CA SER A 85 3.70 8.13 11.14
C SER A 85 4.46 7.47 12.30
N ASP A 86 4.06 7.72 13.53
CA ASP A 86 4.70 7.15 14.71
C ASP A 86 4.71 5.61 14.73
N PRO A 87 3.55 4.92 14.65
CA PRO A 87 3.55 3.47 14.55
C PRO A 87 4.21 2.97 13.25
N LEU A 88 4.08 3.67 12.13
CA LEU A 88 4.72 3.26 10.88
C LEU A 88 6.25 3.26 10.98
N MET A 89 6.85 4.28 11.58
CA MET A 89 8.31 4.34 11.77
C MET A 89 8.80 3.19 12.66
N SER A 90 8.07 2.87 13.70
CA SER A 90 8.39 1.72 14.56
C SER A 90 8.24 0.40 13.80
N LEU A 91 7.17 0.26 13.03
CA LEU A 91 6.85 -0.93 12.24
C LEU A 91 7.89 -1.19 11.14
N ALA A 92 8.40 -0.15 10.47
CA ALA A 92 9.45 -0.26 9.46
C ALA A 92 10.73 -0.90 10.00
N TYR A 93 11.04 -0.69 11.29
CA TYR A 93 12.19 -1.29 11.97
C TYR A 93 11.91 -2.70 12.50
N VAL A 94 10.76 -2.93 13.12
CA VAL A 94 10.39 -4.25 13.66
C VAL A 94 10.08 -5.23 12.55
N GLY A 95 9.53 -4.72 11.45
CA GLY A 95 9.03 -5.53 10.36
C GLY A 95 7.69 -6.19 10.70
N ILE A 96 7.30 -7.11 9.85
CA ILE A 96 5.99 -7.79 9.89
C ILE A 96 6.15 -9.31 9.76
N LYS A 97 5.05 -10.04 9.90
CA LYS A 97 4.97 -11.48 9.64
C LYS A 97 3.98 -11.79 8.52
N GLY A 98 2.71 -11.43 8.66
CA GLY A 98 1.73 -11.44 7.59
C GLY A 98 1.85 -10.16 6.75
N GLY A 99 1.50 -10.22 5.48
CA GLY A 99 1.56 -9.08 4.57
C GLY A 99 0.77 -7.88 5.09
N MET A 100 1.37 -6.71 5.10
CA MET A 100 0.74 -5.47 5.52
C MET A 100 0.88 -4.40 4.45
N VAL A 101 -0.24 -3.97 3.92
CA VAL A 101 -0.31 -2.91 2.90
C VAL A 101 -1.01 -1.69 3.49
N ILE A 102 -0.39 -0.53 3.31
CA ILE A 102 -0.86 0.76 3.80
C ILE A 102 -1.27 1.59 2.59
N VAL A 103 -2.56 1.76 2.38
CA VAL A 103 -3.07 2.63 1.34
C VAL A 103 -3.09 4.06 1.86
N SER A 104 -2.25 4.90 1.27
CA SER A 104 -2.28 6.34 1.43
C SER A 104 -2.75 6.97 0.12
N ALA A 105 -3.99 7.41 0.09
CA ALA A 105 -4.56 7.99 -1.12
C ALA A 105 -4.21 9.48 -1.20
N ASP A 106 -3.36 9.81 -2.17
CA ASP A 106 -2.88 11.17 -2.40
C ASP A 106 -3.88 11.99 -3.23
N ASP A 107 -3.91 13.29 -2.95
CA ASP A 107 -4.79 14.25 -3.61
C ASP A 107 -3.97 15.38 -4.26
N PRO A 108 -3.21 15.08 -5.34
CA PRO A 108 -2.40 16.08 -6.02
C PRO A 108 -3.27 17.15 -6.70
N GLY A 109 -2.87 18.42 -6.55
CA GLY A 109 -3.71 19.56 -6.90
C GLY A 109 -4.98 19.57 -6.04
N PRO A 110 -4.90 19.83 -4.72
CA PRO A 110 -5.87 19.36 -3.73
C PRO A 110 -7.32 19.67 -4.13
N ILE A 111 -8.11 18.58 -4.27
CA ILE A 111 -9.52 18.64 -4.64
C ILE A 111 -10.39 18.66 -3.39
N SER A 112 -10.04 17.82 -2.39
CA SER A 112 -10.80 17.68 -1.14
C SER A 112 -9.92 17.74 0.11
N SER A 113 -8.61 17.81 -0.04
CA SER A 113 -7.64 17.79 1.05
C SER A 113 -7.17 19.20 1.44
N GLN A 114 -6.76 19.37 2.69
CA GLN A 114 -6.28 20.65 3.23
C GLN A 114 -4.91 21.04 2.67
N THR A 115 -4.10 20.05 2.32
CA THR A 115 -2.73 20.21 1.81
C THR A 115 -2.47 19.20 0.71
N GLU A 116 -1.45 19.46 -0.10
CA GLU A 116 -0.89 18.49 -1.03
C GLU A 116 0.34 17.85 -0.39
N GLN A 117 0.43 16.51 -0.50
CA GLN A 117 1.56 15.73 -0.02
C GLN A 117 1.86 14.62 -1.03
N ASP A 118 3.14 14.43 -1.34
CA ASP A 118 3.60 13.28 -2.10
C ASP A 118 4.10 12.20 -1.12
N THR A 119 3.24 11.23 -0.84
CA THR A 119 3.55 10.19 0.16
C THR A 119 4.60 9.19 -0.32
N ARG A 120 5.02 9.23 -1.60
CA ARG A 120 6.19 8.46 -2.08
C ARG A 120 7.46 8.89 -1.34
N MET A 121 7.62 10.18 -1.07
CA MET A 121 8.75 10.69 -0.28
C MET A 121 8.71 10.19 1.16
N PHE A 122 7.52 9.95 1.69
CA PHE A 122 7.36 9.35 3.01
C PHE A 122 7.81 7.88 3.03
N ALA A 123 7.53 7.11 1.98
CA ALA A 123 8.00 5.74 1.85
C ALA A 123 9.54 5.66 1.79
N ASP A 124 10.18 6.56 1.04
CA ASP A 124 11.64 6.67 1.02
C ASP A 124 12.21 7.01 2.39
N PHE A 125 11.62 7.98 3.09
CA PHE A 125 12.00 8.34 4.46
C PHE A 125 11.89 7.16 5.43
N CYS A 126 10.83 6.34 5.31
CA CYS A 126 10.61 5.14 6.12
C CYS A 126 11.43 3.92 5.67
N ARG A 127 12.08 3.97 4.52
CA ARG A 127 12.80 2.84 3.93
C ARG A 127 11.90 1.62 3.65
N ILE A 128 10.70 1.87 3.13
CA ILE A 128 9.73 0.84 2.75
C ILE A 128 9.40 0.93 1.25
N PRO A 129 9.04 -0.19 0.59
CA PRO A 129 8.65 -0.16 -0.80
C PRO A 129 7.32 0.56 -1.02
N VAL A 130 7.15 1.15 -2.20
CA VAL A 130 5.91 1.81 -2.63
C VAL A 130 5.42 1.27 -3.95
N PHE A 131 4.11 1.03 -4.04
CA PHE A 131 3.39 0.75 -5.28
C PHE A 131 2.51 1.95 -5.63
N ASP A 132 2.61 2.44 -6.87
CA ASP A 132 1.94 3.65 -7.34
C ASP A 132 1.16 3.35 -8.64
N PRO A 133 -0.06 2.80 -8.55
CA PRO A 133 -0.85 2.44 -9.73
C PRO A 133 -1.31 3.68 -10.50
N SER A 134 -1.38 3.56 -11.82
CA SER A 134 -1.88 4.61 -12.72
C SER A 134 -3.29 4.35 -13.25
N THR A 135 -3.79 3.12 -13.12
CA THR A 135 -5.14 2.73 -13.54
C THR A 135 -5.84 1.84 -12.52
N PRO A 136 -7.17 1.68 -12.56
CA PRO A 136 -7.87 0.71 -11.72
C PRO A 136 -7.45 -0.74 -11.96
N GLU A 137 -7.09 -1.11 -13.20
CA GLU A 137 -6.59 -2.44 -13.54
C GLU A 137 -5.26 -2.72 -12.85
N GLU A 138 -4.32 -1.78 -12.94
CA GLU A 138 -3.05 -1.85 -12.22
C GLU A 138 -3.28 -1.91 -10.72
N ALA A 139 -4.19 -1.09 -10.19
CA ALA A 139 -4.49 -1.06 -8.77
C ALA A 139 -4.99 -2.43 -8.26
N TYR A 140 -5.83 -3.14 -9.04
CA TYR A 140 -6.29 -4.48 -8.71
C TYR A 140 -5.15 -5.51 -8.68
N GLN A 141 -4.23 -5.46 -9.63
CA GLN A 141 -3.12 -6.40 -9.69
C GLN A 141 -2.03 -6.04 -8.68
N MET A 142 -1.59 -4.78 -8.67
CA MET A 142 -0.50 -4.32 -7.82
C MET A 142 -0.79 -4.48 -6.32
N ILE A 143 -2.07 -4.36 -5.87
CA ILE A 143 -2.38 -4.58 -4.45
C ILE A 143 -2.15 -6.03 -4.03
N GLN A 144 -2.37 -7.00 -4.93
CA GLN A 144 -2.07 -8.41 -4.68
C GLN A 144 -0.56 -8.62 -4.58
N ASP A 145 0.19 -8.06 -5.53
CA ASP A 145 1.65 -8.13 -5.55
C ASP A 145 2.25 -7.44 -4.32
N ALA A 146 1.68 -6.32 -3.87
CA ALA A 146 2.10 -5.60 -2.67
C ALA A 146 2.02 -6.46 -1.40
N PHE A 147 0.99 -7.30 -1.25
CA PHE A 147 0.92 -8.28 -0.15
C PHE A 147 2.03 -9.32 -0.25
N ASP A 148 2.30 -9.84 -1.45
CA ASP A 148 3.34 -10.85 -1.66
C ASP A 148 4.74 -10.25 -1.43
N TYR A 149 5.01 -9.03 -1.89
CA TYR A 149 6.24 -8.28 -1.60
C TYR A 149 6.41 -8.01 -0.11
N SER A 150 5.34 -7.58 0.55
CA SER A 150 5.33 -7.34 1.99
C SER A 150 5.75 -8.60 2.76
N GLU A 151 5.21 -9.77 2.41
CA GLU A 151 5.57 -11.05 3.04
C GLU A 151 6.98 -11.51 2.67
N LYS A 152 7.38 -11.34 1.40
CA LYS A 152 8.73 -11.71 0.93
C LYS A 152 9.81 -10.97 1.70
N TYR A 153 9.66 -9.66 1.84
CA TYR A 153 10.66 -8.79 2.46
C TYR A 153 10.45 -8.51 3.94
N LYS A 154 9.36 -9.04 4.55
CA LYS A 154 9.01 -8.83 5.97
C LYS A 154 8.94 -7.36 6.36
N THR A 155 8.37 -6.54 5.48
CA THR A 155 8.24 -5.08 5.65
C THR A 155 6.84 -4.61 5.27
N PRO A 156 6.29 -3.59 5.93
CA PRO A 156 5.08 -2.96 5.41
C PRO A 156 5.35 -2.38 4.02
N VAL A 157 4.31 -2.28 3.21
CA VAL A 157 4.35 -1.71 1.87
C VAL A 157 3.41 -0.52 1.82
N LEU A 158 3.87 0.62 1.30
CA LEU A 158 2.99 1.73 0.98
C LEU A 158 2.35 1.49 -0.40
N PHE A 159 1.04 1.68 -0.48
CA PHE A 159 0.28 1.66 -1.72
C PHE A 159 -0.33 3.05 -1.94
N ARG A 160 0.09 3.73 -3.00
CA ARG A 160 -0.18 5.14 -3.21
C ARG A 160 -1.05 5.40 -4.43
N PRO A 161 -2.38 5.22 -4.38
CA PRO A 161 -3.25 5.67 -5.45
C PRO A 161 -3.48 7.19 -5.34
N THR A 162 -3.67 7.84 -6.48
CA THR A 162 -4.14 9.24 -6.49
C THR A 162 -5.66 9.31 -6.52
N THR A 163 -6.24 10.48 -6.18
CA THR A 163 -7.68 10.76 -6.31
C THR A 163 -8.21 10.36 -7.68
N ARG A 164 -7.45 10.58 -8.75
CA ARG A 164 -7.88 10.21 -10.11
C ARG A 164 -7.97 8.72 -10.30
N VAL A 165 -7.02 7.96 -9.80
CA VAL A 165 -7.07 6.49 -9.83
C VAL A 165 -8.19 5.97 -8.93
N CYS A 166 -8.29 6.49 -7.70
CA CYS A 166 -9.33 6.09 -6.74
C CYS A 166 -10.75 6.20 -7.33
N HIS A 167 -11.00 7.27 -8.07
CA HIS A 167 -12.34 7.60 -8.59
C HIS A 167 -12.51 7.33 -10.10
N ALA A 168 -11.49 6.86 -10.80
CA ALA A 168 -11.64 6.37 -12.17
C ALA A 168 -12.44 5.07 -12.20
N TYR A 169 -13.23 4.88 -13.25
CA TYR A 169 -13.99 3.65 -13.48
C TYR A 169 -13.39 2.86 -14.62
N ALA A 170 -13.29 1.54 -14.44
CA ALA A 170 -12.83 0.63 -15.48
C ALA A 170 -13.59 -0.71 -15.41
N SER A 171 -13.59 -1.43 -16.52
CA SER A 171 -14.10 -2.81 -16.57
C SER A 171 -12.93 -3.77 -16.41
N ILE A 172 -12.75 -4.30 -15.24
CA ILE A 172 -11.62 -5.17 -14.87
C ILE A 172 -12.04 -6.63 -14.74
N GLU A 173 -11.07 -7.53 -14.92
CA GLU A 173 -11.27 -8.96 -14.64
C GLU A 173 -10.91 -9.26 -13.18
N VAL A 174 -11.88 -9.75 -12.42
CA VAL A 174 -11.72 -10.11 -11.01
C VAL A 174 -11.89 -11.59 -10.77
N LYS A 175 -11.31 -12.13 -9.70
CA LYS A 175 -11.54 -13.51 -9.27
C LYS A 175 -13.03 -13.69 -8.88
N ASP A 176 -13.59 -14.85 -9.20
CA ASP A 176 -14.99 -15.17 -8.85
C ASP A 176 -15.15 -15.39 -7.36
N GLU A 177 -14.16 -16.00 -6.73
CA GLU A 177 -14.13 -16.36 -5.32
C GLU A 177 -12.80 -15.96 -4.68
N TRP A 178 -12.83 -15.69 -3.40
CA TRP A 178 -11.66 -15.45 -2.55
C TRP A 178 -11.88 -16.05 -1.17
N LYS A 179 -10.79 -16.31 -0.48
CA LYS A 179 -10.81 -16.84 0.87
C LYS A 179 -9.74 -16.10 1.69
N ALA A 180 -10.09 -15.72 2.91
CA ALA A 180 -9.12 -15.18 3.85
C ALA A 180 -7.96 -16.18 4.05
N LYS A 181 -6.74 -15.65 4.10
CA LYS A 181 -5.53 -16.47 4.26
C LYS A 181 -5.50 -17.09 5.65
N GLU A 182 -5.13 -18.36 5.73
CA GLU A 182 -4.88 -19.01 7.01
C GLU A 182 -3.57 -18.47 7.63
N TYR A 183 -3.57 -18.25 8.94
CA TYR A 183 -2.40 -17.76 9.67
C TYR A 183 -2.25 -18.46 11.02
N GLU A 184 -1.03 -18.57 11.53
CA GLU A 184 -0.71 -19.40 12.70
C GLU A 184 -0.94 -18.72 14.04
N GLY A 185 -1.20 -17.43 14.06
CA GLY A 185 -1.31 -16.63 15.27
C GLY A 185 0.02 -16.03 15.75
N PHE A 186 -0.03 -15.28 16.85
CA PHE A 186 1.14 -14.59 17.38
C PHE A 186 2.10 -15.58 18.05
N VAL A 187 3.35 -15.57 17.57
CA VAL A 187 4.46 -16.34 18.16
C VAL A 187 5.38 -15.37 18.90
N LYS A 188 5.49 -15.57 20.21
CA LYS A 188 6.33 -14.71 21.07
C LYS A 188 7.81 -14.89 20.71
N ASP A 189 8.46 -13.78 20.34
CA ASP A 189 9.90 -13.71 20.12
C ASP A 189 10.43 -12.37 20.63
N SER A 190 11.10 -12.38 21.78
CA SER A 190 11.67 -11.20 22.40
C SER A 190 12.87 -10.62 21.65
N LYS A 191 13.44 -11.36 20.70
CA LYS A 191 14.52 -10.88 19.84
C LYS A 191 14.01 -10.17 18.58
N LYS A 192 12.73 -10.34 18.26
CA LYS A 192 12.09 -9.74 17.09
C LYS A 192 11.12 -8.62 17.46
N TRP A 193 10.21 -8.86 18.40
CA TRP A 193 9.06 -7.99 18.67
C TRP A 193 9.30 -6.92 19.76
N VAL A 194 10.56 -6.62 20.06
CA VAL A 194 10.93 -5.62 21.07
C VAL A 194 11.80 -4.56 20.41
N ILE A 195 11.38 -3.29 20.50
CA ILE A 195 12.18 -2.16 20.02
C ILE A 195 13.05 -1.65 21.16
N PHE A 196 14.37 -1.75 20.98
CA PHE A 196 15.35 -1.12 21.85
C PHE A 196 16.66 -0.86 21.05
N PRO A 197 17.54 0.06 21.49
CA PRO A 197 18.63 0.56 20.66
C PRO A 197 19.51 -0.50 20.01
N ARG A 198 19.88 -1.56 20.72
CA ARG A 198 20.71 -2.64 20.16
C ARG A 198 20.04 -3.39 19.02
N LEU A 199 18.73 -3.65 19.13
CA LEU A 199 17.98 -4.32 18.08
C LEU A 199 17.76 -3.38 16.89
N SER A 200 17.42 -2.12 17.15
CA SER A 200 17.24 -1.12 16.11
C SER A 200 18.50 -0.91 15.27
N PHE A 201 19.69 -0.93 15.90
CA PHE A 201 20.97 -0.85 15.19
C PHE A 201 21.18 -2.05 14.24
N ALA A 202 20.92 -3.27 14.71
CA ALA A 202 21.03 -4.47 13.90
C ALA A 202 19.98 -4.48 12.77
N ASN A 203 18.75 -4.05 13.05
CA ASN A 203 17.68 -3.95 12.06
C ASN A 203 17.98 -2.90 11.01
N HIS A 204 18.63 -1.79 11.35
CA HIS A 204 19.04 -0.79 10.37
C HIS A 204 19.94 -1.38 9.28
N ALA A 205 20.97 -2.11 9.67
CA ALA A 205 21.85 -2.77 8.69
C ALA A 205 21.11 -3.78 7.81
N MET A 206 20.14 -4.50 8.38
CA MET A 206 19.28 -5.43 7.63
C MET A 206 18.35 -4.68 6.66
N ILE A 207 17.80 -3.53 7.07
CA ILE A 207 16.93 -2.69 6.23
C ILE A 207 17.71 -2.18 5.01
N GLU A 208 18.92 -1.68 5.20
CA GLU A 208 19.76 -1.19 4.09
C GLU A 208 20.02 -2.31 3.06
N LYS A 209 20.39 -3.49 3.52
CA LYS A 209 20.58 -4.66 2.65
C LYS A 209 19.29 -5.04 1.90
N ARG A 210 18.18 -5.12 2.64
CA ARG A 210 16.86 -5.44 2.08
C ARG A 210 16.44 -4.45 1.00
N ASN A 211 16.71 -3.15 1.19
CA ASN A 211 16.33 -2.13 0.22
C ASN A 211 17.08 -2.27 -1.11
N VAL A 212 18.33 -2.74 -1.10
CA VAL A 212 19.06 -3.07 -2.34
C VAL A 212 18.34 -4.22 -3.06
N GLU A 213 18.01 -5.30 -2.35
CA GLU A 213 17.30 -6.46 -2.92
C GLU A 213 15.91 -6.06 -3.47
N ILE A 214 15.18 -5.18 -2.78
CA ILE A 214 13.90 -4.64 -3.25
C ILE A 214 14.09 -3.79 -4.52
N GLY A 215 15.14 -2.96 -4.56
CA GLY A 215 15.48 -2.15 -5.74
C GLY A 215 15.74 -3.00 -6.97
N ASP A 216 16.50 -4.08 -6.83
CA ASP A 216 16.78 -5.03 -7.91
C ASP A 216 15.48 -5.71 -8.39
N ASP A 217 14.64 -6.20 -7.49
CA ASP A 217 13.35 -6.81 -7.83
C ASP A 217 12.40 -5.82 -8.53
N PHE A 218 12.38 -4.55 -8.12
CA PHE A 218 11.57 -3.54 -8.79
C PHE A 218 12.10 -3.14 -10.17
N GLY A 219 13.41 -3.31 -10.41
CA GLY A 219 13.99 -3.16 -11.75
C GLY A 219 13.43 -4.18 -12.74
N ASP A 220 13.10 -5.38 -12.28
CA ASP A 220 12.54 -6.47 -13.08
C ASP A 220 10.98 -6.59 -12.97
N TYR A 221 10.33 -5.72 -12.22
CA TYR A 221 8.89 -5.78 -12.02
C TYR A 221 8.13 -5.49 -13.32
N SER A 222 7.28 -6.43 -13.75
CA SER A 222 6.67 -6.45 -15.07
C SER A 222 5.77 -5.25 -15.41
N MET A 223 5.28 -4.52 -14.40
CA MET A 223 4.48 -3.31 -14.57
C MET A 223 5.34 -2.03 -14.60
N ASN A 224 6.65 -2.12 -14.33
CA ASN A 224 7.58 -1.04 -14.54
C ASN A 224 8.06 -1.08 -16.00
N THR A 225 7.82 -0.01 -16.74
CA THR A 225 8.23 0.08 -18.14
C THR A 225 9.27 1.18 -18.32
N VAL A 226 10.30 0.86 -19.12
CA VAL A 226 11.29 1.85 -19.56
C VAL A 226 11.14 2.00 -21.07
N GLU A 227 10.77 3.19 -21.53
CA GLU A 227 10.61 3.51 -22.94
C GLU A 227 11.70 4.49 -23.38
N GLY A 228 12.28 4.22 -24.54
CA GLY A 228 13.25 5.08 -25.18
C GLY A 228 14.53 4.37 -25.59
N SER A 229 15.25 4.97 -26.55
CA SER A 229 16.53 4.44 -27.08
C SER A 229 17.67 5.47 -27.02
N GLY A 230 17.52 6.54 -26.23
CA GLY A 230 18.48 7.63 -26.14
C GLY A 230 19.65 7.35 -25.19
N SER A 231 20.72 8.14 -25.34
CA SER A 231 21.86 8.13 -24.43
C SER A 231 21.64 8.94 -23.14
N LYS A 232 20.49 9.58 -22.97
CA LYS A 232 20.06 10.30 -21.77
C LYS A 232 18.74 9.71 -21.30
N ALA A 233 18.65 9.38 -20.01
CA ALA A 233 17.42 8.89 -19.40
C ALA A 233 16.71 10.06 -18.70
N VAL A 234 15.41 10.23 -19.00
CA VAL A 234 14.50 11.00 -18.16
C VAL A 234 13.64 9.98 -17.41
N PHE A 235 13.80 9.92 -16.11
CA PHE A 235 12.96 9.07 -15.28
C PHE A 235 11.69 9.84 -14.94
N ALA A 236 10.60 9.40 -15.52
CA ALA A 236 9.30 9.90 -15.18
C ALA A 236 8.52 8.77 -14.51
N SER A 237 8.49 8.78 -13.20
CA SER A 237 7.62 7.90 -12.41
C SER A 237 6.43 8.72 -11.98
N VAL A 238 5.27 8.49 -12.58
CA VAL A 238 4.12 9.32 -12.20
C VAL A 238 2.83 8.60 -12.32
N SER A 239 2.07 8.67 -11.27
CA SER A 239 0.66 8.62 -11.42
C SER A 239 0.19 9.81 -12.26
N TYR A 240 -0.77 9.58 -13.08
CA TYR A 240 -1.38 10.36 -14.15
C TYR A 240 -1.35 11.91 -14.07
N THR A 241 -1.17 12.51 -12.90
CA THR A 241 -1.30 13.96 -12.71
C THR A 241 -0.04 14.76 -12.95
N HIS A 242 1.14 14.17 -12.87
CA HIS A 242 2.37 14.98 -12.85
C HIS A 242 2.96 15.22 -14.23
N LEU A 243 3.11 14.19 -15.04
CA LEU A 243 3.71 14.33 -16.37
C LEU A 243 2.74 14.87 -17.44
N ARG A 244 1.48 14.46 -17.40
CA ARG A 244 0.52 14.89 -18.43
C ARG A 244 -0.17 16.22 -18.15
N ALA A 245 -0.12 16.71 -16.93
CA ALA A 245 -0.75 17.99 -16.58
C ALA A 245 0.18 19.19 -16.68
N HIS A 246 1.51 18.99 -16.58
CA HIS A 246 2.47 20.08 -16.44
C HIS A 246 3.63 20.05 -17.43
N GLU A 247 3.83 18.96 -18.17
CA GLU A 247 4.99 18.82 -19.03
C GLU A 247 4.57 18.45 -20.45
N THR A 248 4.51 19.46 -21.28
CA THR A 248 4.62 19.25 -22.72
C THR A 248 6.11 19.21 -23.07
N SER A 249 6.44 18.57 -24.17
CA SER A 249 7.83 18.55 -24.70
C SER A 249 8.40 19.95 -25.00
N GLN A 250 7.66 21.01 -24.71
CA GLN A 250 8.04 22.40 -24.85
C GLN A 250 8.48 23.02 -23.51
N ASP A 251 8.21 22.35 -22.39
CA ASP A 251 8.55 22.83 -21.03
C ASP A 251 9.85 22.19 -20.50
N LEU A 252 10.47 21.30 -21.28
CA LEU A 252 11.77 20.66 -21.09
C LEU A 252 12.77 21.23 -22.09
#